data_2567d7e284fd7fd386ecb0b239dca373
#
_entry.id   2567d7e284fd7fd386ecb0b239dca373
#
_cell.length_a   1.000
_cell.length_b   1.000
_cell.length_c   1.000
_cell.angle_alpha   90.00
_cell.angle_beta   90.00
_cell.angle_gamma   90.00
#
_symmetry.space_group_name_H-M   'P 1'
#
loop_
_entity.id
_entity.type
_entity.pdbx_description
1 polymer ?
#
loop_
_entity_poly.entity_id
_entity_poly.type
_entity_poly.pdbx_seq_one_letter_code
_entity_poly.pdbx_strand_id
1 'polypeptide(L)'
;RERIRGAWHVANPGCFATAIELGLLPLAKSGLLPAHVSVFGITGATGAGQKPTEETHYSHRAQNLSVYKVFSHQHLAEIRETLSGQDEDVQADIAFGKEYFFEK
;
A
#
# COMPACT_ATOMS: atom_id res chain seq x y z
N ARG A 1 -18.78 -0.63 -8.17
CA ARG A 1 -19.22 -1.96 -8.66
C ARG A 1 -19.83 -1.86 -10.05
N GLU A 2 -20.63 -0.86 -10.33
CA GLU A 2 -21.33 -0.65 -11.63
C GLU A 2 -20.32 -0.51 -12.78
N ARG A 3 -19.23 0.27 -12.59
CA ARG A 3 -18.18 0.47 -13.61
C ARG A 3 -17.40 -0.81 -13.95
N ILE A 4 -17.38 -1.78 -13.06
CA ILE A 4 -16.67 -3.04 -13.26
C ILE A 4 -17.55 -4.05 -13.99
N ARG A 5 -18.87 -3.98 -13.77
CA ARG A 5 -19.82 -4.91 -14.40
C ARG A 5 -19.84 -4.64 -15.92
N GLY A 6 -19.43 -5.65 -16.69
CA GLY A 6 -19.36 -5.56 -18.15
C GLY A 6 -18.13 -4.83 -18.73
N ALA A 7 -17.18 -4.44 -17.88
CA ALA A 7 -15.92 -3.87 -18.36
C ALA A 7 -15.03 -4.93 -19.02
N TRP A 8 -14.45 -4.60 -20.18
CA TRP A 8 -13.51 -5.49 -20.87
C TRP A 8 -12.15 -5.56 -20.19
N HIS A 9 -11.77 -4.49 -19.51
CA HIS A 9 -10.51 -4.39 -18.77
C HIS A 9 -10.80 -3.79 -17.40
N VAL A 10 -10.25 -4.41 -16.37
CA VAL A 10 -10.34 -3.95 -14.98
C VAL A 10 -8.94 -3.90 -14.40
N ALA A 11 -8.51 -2.70 -14.00
CA ALA A 11 -7.30 -2.54 -13.23
C ALA A 11 -7.57 -2.96 -11.77
N ASN A 12 -6.72 -3.82 -11.22
CA ASN A 12 -6.78 -4.20 -9.83
C ASN A 12 -5.77 -3.38 -9.02
N PRO A 13 -6.15 -2.81 -7.89
CA PRO A 13 -5.23 -2.02 -7.06
C PRO A 13 -4.09 -2.88 -6.51
N GLY A 14 -2.98 -2.24 -6.17
CA GLY A 14 -1.86 -2.90 -5.53
C GLY A 14 -2.22 -3.45 -4.15
N CYS A 15 -1.49 -4.48 -3.69
CA CYS A 15 -1.79 -5.17 -2.43
C CYS A 15 -1.77 -4.24 -1.20
N PHE A 16 -0.79 -3.35 -1.09
CA PHE A 16 -0.75 -2.38 0.00
C PHE A 16 -1.78 -1.27 -0.14
N ALA A 17 -2.05 -0.81 -1.36
CA ALA A 17 -3.12 0.14 -1.62
C ALA A 17 -4.45 -0.43 -1.12
N THR A 18 -4.79 -1.65 -1.53
CA THR A 18 -6.00 -2.33 -1.07
C THR A 18 -6.10 -2.43 0.46
N ALA A 19 -5.02 -2.87 1.12
CA ALA A 19 -5.02 -3.05 2.57
C ALA A 19 -5.19 -1.72 3.32
N ILE A 20 -4.49 -0.69 2.88
CA ILE A 20 -4.52 0.64 3.50
C ILE A 20 -5.87 1.32 3.24
N GLU A 21 -6.36 1.26 2.02
CA GLU A 21 -7.64 1.84 1.65
C GLU A 21 -8.81 1.20 2.40
N LEU A 22 -8.82 -0.13 2.54
CA LEU A 22 -9.84 -0.82 3.33
C LEU A 22 -9.84 -0.38 4.79
N GLY A 23 -8.67 -0.08 5.36
CA GLY A 23 -8.55 0.42 6.73
C GLY A 23 -8.96 1.89 6.88
N LEU A 24 -8.62 2.74 5.92
CA LEU A 24 -8.78 4.19 6.04
C LEU A 24 -10.07 4.72 5.40
N LEU A 25 -10.63 4.08 4.37
CA LEU A 25 -11.82 4.55 3.68
C LEU A 25 -13.04 4.78 4.61
N PRO A 26 -13.32 3.93 5.61
CA PRO A 26 -14.42 4.20 6.53
C PRO A 26 -14.24 5.50 7.32
N LEU A 27 -12.99 5.80 7.73
CA LEU A 27 -12.65 7.04 8.44
C LEU A 27 -12.73 8.25 7.51
N ALA A 28 -12.21 8.13 6.28
CA ALA A 28 -12.29 9.18 5.28
C ALA A 28 -13.76 9.54 4.98
N LYS A 29 -14.62 8.54 4.75
CA LYS A 29 -16.05 8.75 4.50
C LYS A 29 -16.81 9.37 5.66
N SER A 30 -16.30 9.24 6.88
CA SER A 30 -16.90 9.82 8.09
C SER A 30 -16.31 11.18 8.43
N GLY A 31 -15.39 11.73 7.62
CA GLY A 31 -14.69 12.98 7.92
C GLY A 31 -13.78 12.89 9.16
N LEU A 32 -13.37 11.67 9.54
CA LEU A 32 -12.56 11.43 10.73
C LEU A 32 -11.09 11.14 10.40
N LEU A 33 -10.71 11.21 9.13
CA LEU A 33 -9.33 10.99 8.73
C LEU A 33 -8.49 12.22 9.09
N PRO A 34 -7.41 12.07 9.88
CA PRO A 34 -6.55 13.20 10.19
C PRO A 34 -5.75 13.66 8.96
N ALA A 35 -5.28 14.91 8.97
CA ALA A 35 -4.48 15.47 7.87
C ALA A 35 -3.18 14.70 7.62
N HIS A 36 -2.64 14.04 8.65
CA HIS A 36 -1.43 13.22 8.55
C HIS A 36 -1.71 11.80 9.05
N VAL A 37 -1.41 10.81 8.21
CA VAL A 37 -1.55 9.40 8.54
C VAL A 37 -0.22 8.69 8.31
N SER A 38 0.34 8.12 9.37
CA SER A 38 1.52 7.27 9.28
C SER A 38 1.09 5.81 9.17
N VAL A 39 1.55 5.13 8.13
CA VAL A 39 1.25 3.72 7.89
C VAL A 39 2.53 2.92 7.89
N PHE A 40 2.54 1.86 8.68
CA PHE A 40 3.62 0.91 8.75
C PHE A 40 3.11 -0.45 8.26
N GLY A 41 3.70 -0.97 7.19
CA GLY A 41 3.29 -2.24 6.58
C GLY A 41 4.41 -3.26 6.57
N ILE A 42 4.13 -4.46 7.06
CA ILE A 42 5.05 -5.61 7.03
C ILE A 42 4.63 -6.54 5.90
N THR A 43 5.59 -7.06 5.14
CA THR A 43 5.31 -7.99 4.04
C THR A 43 6.47 -8.97 3.82
N GLY A 44 6.18 -10.10 3.22
CA GLY A 44 7.20 -11.04 2.73
C GLY A 44 7.79 -10.62 1.37
N ALA A 45 8.96 -11.15 1.04
CA ALA A 45 9.64 -10.89 -0.24
C ALA A 45 8.87 -11.41 -1.46
N THR A 46 7.94 -12.33 -1.29
CA THR A 46 7.08 -12.86 -2.37
C THR A 46 6.27 -11.78 -3.07
N GLY A 47 5.93 -10.69 -2.37
CA GLY A 47 5.25 -9.53 -2.94
C GLY A 47 6.11 -8.70 -3.92
N ALA A 48 7.42 -8.96 -4.00
CA ALA A 48 8.33 -8.28 -4.93
C ALA A 48 8.29 -8.84 -6.37
N GLY A 49 7.57 -9.93 -6.59
CA GLY A 49 7.45 -10.60 -7.89
C GLY A 49 8.40 -11.81 -8.02
N GLN A 50 8.33 -12.46 -9.18
CA GLN A 50 9.05 -13.72 -9.43
C GLN A 50 10.52 -13.52 -9.81
N LYS A 51 10.91 -12.33 -10.29
CA LYS A 51 12.27 -12.07 -10.73
C LYS A 51 13.19 -11.96 -9.50
N PRO A 52 14.20 -12.83 -9.38
CA PRO A 52 15.14 -12.75 -8.28
C PRO A 52 15.95 -11.45 -8.33
N THR A 53 16.14 -10.84 -7.18
CA THR A 53 17.04 -9.70 -6.99
C THR A 53 17.93 -9.97 -5.77
N GLU A 54 19.02 -9.26 -5.64
CA GLU A 54 19.91 -9.37 -4.49
C GLU A 54 19.12 -9.16 -3.19
N GLU A 55 18.25 -8.17 -3.15
CA GLU A 55 17.42 -7.83 -1.98
C GLU A 55 16.36 -8.89 -1.65
N THR A 56 15.93 -9.68 -2.62
CA THR A 56 14.91 -10.72 -2.42
C THR A 56 15.50 -12.13 -2.28
N HIS A 57 16.81 -12.25 -2.40
CA HIS A 57 17.50 -13.52 -2.27
C HIS A 57 17.36 -14.10 -0.86
N TYR A 58 17.17 -15.42 -0.76
CA TYR A 58 16.92 -16.09 0.52
C TYR A 58 17.98 -15.80 1.58
N SER A 59 19.26 -15.86 1.23
CA SER A 59 20.36 -15.60 2.16
C SER A 59 20.36 -14.17 2.70
N HIS A 60 19.87 -13.21 1.91
CA HIS A 60 19.72 -11.82 2.34
C HIS A 60 18.50 -11.63 3.24
N ARG A 61 17.44 -12.42 3.00
CA ARG A 61 16.15 -12.29 3.71
C ARG A 61 16.02 -13.20 4.93
N ALA A 62 16.79 -14.28 5.01
CA ALA A 62 16.72 -15.21 6.14
C ALA A 62 17.01 -14.47 7.45
N GLN A 63 16.04 -14.43 8.36
CA GLN A 63 16.12 -13.75 9.67
C GLN A 63 16.48 -12.25 9.57
N ASN A 64 16.12 -11.60 8.48
CA ASN A 64 16.46 -10.20 8.24
C ASN A 64 15.19 -9.38 7.97
N LEU A 65 15.20 -8.14 8.49
CA LEU A 65 14.19 -7.13 8.27
C LEU A 65 14.85 -5.91 7.65
N SER A 66 14.32 -5.39 6.57
CA SER A 66 14.83 -4.17 5.95
C SER A 66 13.71 -3.23 5.53
N VAL A 67 13.96 -1.95 5.64
CA VAL A 67 13.03 -0.91 5.22
C VAL A 67 13.16 -0.70 3.71
N TYR A 68 12.03 -0.59 3.01
CA TYR A 68 11.98 -0.49 1.57
C TYR A 68 11.10 0.68 1.12
N LYS A 69 11.61 1.50 0.20
CA LYS A 69 10.89 2.63 -0.44
C LYS A 69 10.13 3.53 0.54
N VAL A 70 10.79 3.97 1.60
CA VAL A 70 10.23 4.91 2.56
C VAL A 70 9.76 6.17 1.83
N PHE A 71 8.52 6.58 2.05
CA PHE A 71 7.86 7.75 1.45
C PHE A 71 7.84 7.83 -0.09
N SER A 72 8.34 6.81 -0.78
CA SER A 72 8.46 6.79 -2.25
C SER A 72 7.80 5.58 -2.91
N HIS A 73 6.94 4.87 -2.18
CA HIS A 73 6.28 3.68 -2.71
C HIS A 73 5.24 4.06 -3.78
N GLN A 74 5.22 3.32 -4.91
CA GLN A 74 4.33 3.59 -6.04
C GLN A 74 2.83 3.58 -5.69
N HIS A 75 2.41 2.83 -4.66
CA HIS A 75 1.02 2.80 -4.21
C HIS A 75 0.56 4.08 -3.49
N LEU A 76 1.48 4.99 -3.14
CA LEU A 76 1.10 6.26 -2.50
C LEU A 76 0.19 7.12 -3.36
N ALA A 77 0.47 7.20 -4.68
CA ALA A 77 -0.34 7.95 -5.60
C ALA A 77 -1.78 7.39 -5.67
N GLU A 78 -1.90 6.07 -5.77
CA GLU A 78 -3.16 5.34 -5.81
C GLU A 78 -3.98 5.55 -4.53
N ILE A 79 -3.36 5.43 -3.37
CA ILE A 79 -3.99 5.62 -2.06
C ILE A 79 -4.47 7.07 -1.89
N ARG A 80 -3.63 8.04 -2.26
CA ARG A 80 -4.00 9.47 -2.20
C ARG A 80 -5.20 9.77 -3.09
N GLU A 81 -5.20 9.30 -4.33
CA GLU A 81 -6.32 9.47 -5.26
C GLU A 81 -7.62 8.90 -4.68
N THR A 82 -7.56 7.70 -4.11
CA THR A 82 -8.72 7.03 -3.54
C THR A 82 -9.27 7.76 -2.31
N LEU A 83 -8.39 8.22 -1.41
CA LEU A 83 -8.81 8.88 -0.17
C LEU A 83 -9.27 10.32 -0.40
N SER A 84 -8.58 11.10 -1.25
CA SER A 84 -8.97 12.47 -1.58
C SER A 84 -10.28 12.55 -2.38
N GLY A 85 -10.62 11.52 -3.13
CA GLY A 85 -11.92 11.43 -3.82
C GLY A 85 -13.13 11.23 -2.89
N GLN A 86 -12.91 11.07 -1.57
CA GLN A 86 -13.97 10.95 -0.56
C GLN A 86 -14.20 12.26 0.20
N ASP A 87 -13.19 13.13 0.24
CA ASP A 87 -13.28 14.43 0.93
C ASP A 87 -12.24 15.36 0.28
N GLU A 88 -12.67 16.51 -0.26
CA GLU A 88 -11.80 17.45 -0.97
C GLU A 88 -10.76 18.11 -0.06
N ASP A 89 -10.98 18.09 1.26
CA ASP A 89 -10.09 18.68 2.27
C ASP A 89 -9.00 17.69 2.76
N VAL A 90 -9.07 16.41 2.37
CA VAL A 90 -8.10 15.39 2.80
C VAL A 90 -6.89 15.36 1.86
N GLN A 91 -5.94 16.24 2.07
CA GLN A 91 -4.56 16.03 1.65
C GLN A 91 -3.84 15.14 2.70
N ALA A 92 -4.19 13.86 2.72
CA ALA A 92 -3.51 12.93 3.62
C ALA A 92 -2.06 12.74 3.17
N ASP A 93 -1.12 13.33 3.88
CA ASP A 93 0.30 12.97 3.77
C ASP A 93 0.50 11.57 4.36
N ILE A 94 0.35 10.58 3.49
CA ILE A 94 0.55 9.19 3.87
C ILE A 94 2.04 8.87 3.78
N ALA A 95 2.67 8.80 4.94
CA ALA A 95 4.01 8.27 5.07
C ALA A 95 3.95 6.75 5.14
N PHE A 96 4.54 6.07 4.18
CA PHE A 96 4.54 4.62 4.09
C PHE A 96 5.95 4.06 4.27
N GLY A 97 6.13 3.27 5.31
CA GLY A 97 7.32 2.43 5.51
C GLY A 97 6.97 0.96 5.27
N LYS A 98 7.78 0.26 4.49
CA LYS A 98 7.59 -1.16 4.19
C LYS A 98 8.74 -1.97 4.78
N GLU A 99 8.42 -2.93 5.61
CA GLU A 99 9.38 -3.90 6.15
C GLU A 99 9.08 -5.31 5.63
N TYR A 100 10.13 -6.11 5.40
CA TYR A 100 10.01 -7.49 4.95
C TYR A 100 10.34 -8.45 6.09
N PHE A 101 9.43 -9.36 6.37
CA PHE A 101 9.60 -10.42 7.36
C PHE A 101 9.65 -11.78 6.65
N PHE A 102 10.61 -12.64 7.05
CA PHE A 102 10.56 -14.06 6.75
C PHE A 102 10.32 -14.82 8.04
N GLU A 103 9.18 -15.47 8.14
CA GLU A 103 8.99 -16.56 9.09
C GLU A 103 9.59 -17.86 8.52
N LYS A 104 10.16 -18.69 9.39
CA LYS A 104 10.61 -20.04 9.07
C LYS A 104 9.44 -20.95 8.76
#